data_cf532d882d550c9260f2af96c2efa6a9
#
_entry.id   cf532d882d550c9260f2af96c2efa6a9
#
_cell.length_a   1.000
_cell.length_b   1.000
_cell.length_c   1.000
_cell.angle_alpha   90.00
_cell.angle_beta   90.00
_cell.angle_gamma   90.00
#
_symmetry.space_group_name_H-M   'P 1'
#
loop_
_entity.id
_entity.type
_entity.pdbx_description
1 polymer ?
#
loop_
_entity_poly.entity_id
_entity_poly.type
_entity_poly.pdbx_seq_one_letter_code
_entity_poly.pdbx_strand_id
1 'polypeptide(L)'
;MAKLAVIDIGTNSIHMVLAEILPDASYKILDRFKDMTRLGNGAFAAKRLSDEAIGRGVGVLKTLVTLARNKGFERITAVATSAVREVKNGGDFVDLVEEQTGIKIRVISGIEEARLIFLGVRHSMALSEKPTLVVDVGGGSVELIVGTRDGLQHAKSLRLGAIRLSDQYVTKTPPTEAMVKQLNEAVLLALKGALDTFKVKQFDAVVATSGMAGNVAEIVHMRQTGRPLPQLNLAKVRLRDLRLLEAELRKSSVKARLGIPGLDPKRVDTLFPAVVVLRRLLELSGADEMTVCDKAIREGVIYDFIDRHRDRLKAEREIPDVRRRNVIGLARRCQVPEVHSLHVAGLAMRLFDQTKRLHHLGDVERSWLEYAAVLHDIGYLINPRQHHKHAYYLIKNSDIGGLTAEEIEVVANIARYHRRSMPAAKHEGYADLSVKLKRTVRILSALLRVADA
;
A
#
# COMPACT_ATOMS: atom_id res chain seq x y z
N MET A 1 14.02 16.51 -13.34
CA MET A 1 13.40 15.73 -12.27
C MET A 1 12.74 16.67 -11.28
N ALA A 2 11.50 16.45 -10.92
CA ALA A 2 10.79 17.33 -9.98
C ALA A 2 10.78 16.68 -8.59
N LYS A 3 11.15 17.44 -7.57
CA LYS A 3 11.07 17.02 -6.17
C LYS A 3 9.73 17.45 -5.58
N LEU A 4 9.01 16.53 -4.95
CA LEU A 4 7.71 16.76 -4.34
C LEU A 4 7.69 16.21 -2.91
N ALA A 5 7.39 17.05 -1.94
CA ALA A 5 7.02 16.61 -0.59
C ALA A 5 5.49 16.54 -0.50
N VAL A 6 4.96 15.41 -0.06
CA VAL A 6 3.53 15.22 0.20
C VAL A 6 3.33 15.06 1.70
N ILE A 7 2.51 15.92 2.29
CA ILE A 7 2.12 15.86 3.70
C ILE A 7 0.65 15.48 3.79
N ASP A 8 0.36 14.39 4.50
CA ASP A 8 -0.98 13.91 4.82
C ASP A 8 -1.25 14.16 6.30
N ILE A 9 -2.22 15.03 6.57
CA ILE A 9 -2.64 15.43 7.91
C ILE A 9 -3.89 14.64 8.26
N GLY A 10 -3.67 13.48 8.83
CA GLY A 10 -4.73 12.56 9.25
C GLY A 10 -5.19 12.79 10.69
N THR A 11 -6.25 12.11 11.07
CA THR A 11 -6.82 12.14 12.42
C THR A 11 -5.87 11.59 13.48
N ASN A 12 -5.16 10.51 13.16
CA ASN A 12 -4.27 9.81 14.10
C ASN A 12 -2.81 10.24 13.95
N SER A 13 -2.38 10.56 12.75
CA SER A 13 -0.98 10.81 12.46
C SER A 13 -0.80 11.79 11.30
N ILE A 14 0.32 12.51 11.32
CA ILE A 14 0.80 13.33 10.21
C ILE A 14 1.93 12.56 9.54
N HIS A 15 1.85 12.41 8.24
CA HIS A 15 2.85 11.71 7.44
C HIS A 15 3.44 12.63 6.39
N MET A 16 4.73 12.52 6.13
CA MET A 16 5.36 13.14 4.97
C MET A 16 6.12 12.10 4.15
N VAL A 17 5.98 12.22 2.84
CA VAL A 17 6.76 11.46 1.85
C VAL A 17 7.53 12.43 0.99
N LEU A 18 8.83 12.22 0.86
CA LEU A 18 9.70 12.93 -0.06
C LEU A 18 9.87 12.09 -1.32
N ALA A 19 9.37 12.58 -2.44
CA ALA A 19 9.37 11.85 -3.71
C ALA A 19 10.09 12.64 -4.80
N GLU A 20 10.88 11.95 -5.60
CA GLU A 20 11.46 12.45 -6.84
C GLU A 20 10.66 11.89 -8.02
N ILE A 21 10.12 12.78 -8.84
CA ILE A 21 9.34 12.42 -10.03
C ILE A 21 10.30 12.32 -11.21
N LEU A 22 10.28 11.16 -11.85
CA LEU A 22 11.16 10.83 -12.94
C LEU A 22 10.58 11.22 -14.31
N PRO A 23 11.41 11.34 -15.36
CA PRO A 23 10.96 11.73 -16.71
C PRO A 23 9.88 10.83 -17.32
N ASP A 24 9.82 9.56 -16.93
CA ASP A 24 8.87 8.55 -17.41
C ASP A 24 7.52 8.56 -16.67
N ALA A 25 7.27 9.57 -15.83
CA ALA A 25 6.11 9.66 -14.97
C ALA A 25 6.07 8.63 -13.82
N SER A 26 7.12 7.88 -13.58
CA SER A 26 7.31 7.14 -12.34
C SER A 26 7.83 8.06 -11.23
N TYR A 27 7.84 7.57 -9.99
CA TYR A 27 8.46 8.30 -8.88
C TYR A 27 9.33 7.38 -8.03
N LYS A 28 10.29 7.98 -7.33
CA LYS A 28 11.11 7.31 -6.32
C LYS A 28 10.86 7.97 -4.98
N ILE A 29 10.51 7.18 -3.97
CA ILE A 29 10.47 7.65 -2.59
C ILE A 29 11.91 7.77 -2.10
N LEU A 30 12.28 8.95 -1.65
CA LEU A 30 13.60 9.22 -1.07
C LEU A 30 13.59 9.09 0.45
N ASP A 31 12.45 9.47 1.09
CA ASP A 31 12.33 9.41 2.53
C ASP A 31 10.86 9.40 2.97
N ARG A 32 10.58 8.90 4.19
CA ARG A 32 9.25 8.84 4.80
C ARG A 32 9.33 9.24 6.26
N PHE A 33 8.42 10.12 6.67
CA PHE A 33 8.29 10.58 8.05
C PHE A 33 6.88 10.36 8.55
N LYS A 34 6.76 9.97 9.80
CA LYS A 34 5.47 9.72 10.45
C LYS A 34 5.54 10.19 11.89
N ASP A 35 4.58 11.02 12.27
CA ASP A 35 4.33 11.41 13.64
C ASP A 35 2.92 11.02 14.08
N MET A 36 2.79 10.47 15.28
CA MET A 36 1.50 10.06 15.87
C MET A 36 0.89 11.23 16.66
N THR A 37 0.62 12.31 15.98
CA THR A 37 0.13 13.58 16.54
C THR A 37 -1.21 13.44 17.25
N ARG A 38 -2.04 12.44 16.87
CA ARG A 38 -3.41 12.19 17.40
C ARG A 38 -4.26 13.47 17.41
N LEU A 39 -4.23 14.20 16.29
CA LEU A 39 -4.92 15.49 16.12
C LEU A 39 -6.41 15.38 16.41
N GLY A 40 -7.05 14.26 16.03
CA GLY A 40 -8.49 14.04 16.20
C GLY A 40 -8.91 13.44 17.53
N ASN A 41 -8.03 13.28 18.52
CA ASN A 41 -8.38 12.69 19.79
C ASN A 41 -9.38 13.58 20.54
N GLY A 42 -10.57 13.05 20.87
CA GLY A 42 -11.67 13.82 21.50
C GLY A 42 -12.32 14.88 20.60
N ALA A 43 -11.77 15.15 19.40
CA ALA A 43 -12.21 16.24 18.56
C ALA A 43 -13.62 16.04 17.99
N PHE A 44 -14.00 14.80 17.71
CA PHE A 44 -15.32 14.49 17.14
C PHE A 44 -16.47 14.69 18.11
N ALA A 45 -16.27 14.35 19.40
CA ALA A 45 -17.23 14.58 20.46
C ALA A 45 -17.34 16.08 20.79
N ALA A 46 -16.21 16.76 20.94
CA ALA A 46 -16.13 18.19 21.20
C ALA A 46 -16.51 19.07 20.02
N LYS A 47 -16.51 18.51 18.78
CA LYS A 47 -16.63 19.26 17.50
C LYS A 47 -15.57 20.36 17.36
N ARG A 48 -14.43 20.20 18.01
CA ARG A 48 -13.32 21.15 18.06
C ARG A 48 -12.00 20.44 18.33
N LEU A 49 -10.91 20.88 17.71
CA LEU A 49 -9.55 20.52 18.10
C LEU A 49 -9.20 21.20 19.42
N SER A 50 -8.53 20.50 20.33
CA SER A 50 -8.00 21.13 21.54
C SER A 50 -6.77 22.00 21.20
N ASP A 51 -6.51 23.01 22.01
CA ASP A 51 -5.35 23.91 21.80
C ASP A 51 -4.02 23.14 21.88
N GLU A 52 -3.97 22.11 22.74
CA GLU A 52 -2.82 21.20 22.83
C GLU A 52 -2.62 20.37 21.53
N ALA A 53 -3.72 19.87 20.94
CA ALA A 53 -3.66 19.13 19.69
C ALA A 53 -3.23 20.04 18.53
N ILE A 54 -3.74 21.27 18.49
CA ILE A 54 -3.31 22.30 17.54
C ILE A 54 -1.81 22.58 17.70
N GLY A 55 -1.34 22.86 18.92
CA GLY A 55 0.08 23.13 19.21
C GLY A 55 0.99 21.99 18.77
N ARG A 56 0.61 20.73 19.08
CA ARG A 56 1.37 19.55 18.60
C ARG A 56 1.38 19.46 17.08
N GLY A 57 0.21 19.63 16.44
CA GLY A 57 0.09 19.55 14.98
C GLY A 57 0.94 20.59 14.26
N VAL A 58 0.88 21.83 14.71
CA VAL A 58 1.69 22.93 14.16
C VAL A 58 3.18 22.67 14.35
N GLY A 59 3.60 22.24 15.55
CA GLY A 59 5.00 21.91 15.85
C GLY A 59 5.57 20.81 14.93
N VAL A 60 4.80 19.75 14.72
CA VAL A 60 5.17 18.67 13.79
C VAL A 60 5.26 19.21 12.36
N LEU A 61 4.28 19.97 11.90
CA LEU A 61 4.27 20.53 10.53
C LEU A 61 5.45 21.48 10.29
N LYS A 62 5.80 22.33 11.25
CA LYS A 62 7.00 23.16 11.19
C LYS A 62 8.26 22.33 10.97
N THR A 63 8.42 21.28 11.76
CA THR A 63 9.56 20.37 11.67
C THR A 63 9.64 19.70 10.29
N LEU A 64 8.50 19.16 9.81
CA LEU A 64 8.45 18.46 8.51
C LEU A 64 8.71 19.42 7.34
N VAL A 65 8.15 20.62 7.36
CA VAL A 65 8.37 21.64 6.31
C VAL A 65 9.82 22.09 6.28
N THR A 66 10.41 22.36 7.44
CA THR A 66 11.83 22.73 7.54
C THR A 66 12.73 21.59 7.01
N LEU A 67 12.43 20.37 7.39
CA LEU A 67 13.17 19.20 6.92
C LEU A 67 13.07 19.01 5.39
N ALA A 68 11.87 19.18 4.83
CA ALA A 68 11.67 19.10 3.39
C ALA A 68 12.50 20.17 2.66
N ARG A 69 12.44 21.42 3.10
CA ARG A 69 13.19 22.53 2.50
C ARG A 69 14.70 22.34 2.61
N ASN A 70 15.21 21.90 3.76
CA ASN A 70 16.63 21.59 3.96
C ASN A 70 17.14 20.49 3.04
N LYS A 71 16.26 19.56 2.62
CA LYS A 71 16.56 18.51 1.64
C LYS A 71 16.33 18.99 0.18
N GLY A 72 16.03 20.25 -0.04
CA GLY A 72 15.81 20.84 -1.38
C GLY A 72 14.45 20.51 -2.00
N PHE A 73 13.43 20.30 -1.17
CA PHE A 73 12.04 20.11 -1.61
C PHE A 73 11.26 21.43 -1.43
N GLU A 74 11.32 22.28 -2.47
CA GLU A 74 10.59 23.57 -2.48
C GLU A 74 9.09 23.36 -2.70
N ARG A 75 8.71 22.31 -3.44
CA ARG A 75 7.31 22.02 -3.71
C ARG A 75 6.76 21.07 -2.66
N ILE A 76 5.85 21.61 -1.83
CA ILE A 76 5.19 20.89 -0.75
C ILE A 76 3.69 20.90 -1.01
N THR A 77 3.07 19.72 -1.06
CA THR A 77 1.62 19.55 -1.13
C THR A 77 1.13 18.97 0.18
N ALA A 78 0.31 19.73 0.93
CA ALA A 78 -0.28 19.28 2.17
C ALA A 78 -1.79 19.10 2.00
N VAL A 79 -2.30 17.93 2.42
CA VAL A 79 -3.74 17.63 2.47
C VAL A 79 -4.15 17.31 3.90
N ALA A 80 -5.34 17.77 4.29
CA ALA A 80 -5.93 17.45 5.58
C ALA A 80 -7.29 16.77 5.39
N THR A 81 -7.57 15.80 6.25
CA THR A 81 -8.74 14.93 6.15
C THR A 81 -9.72 15.15 7.30
N SER A 82 -10.44 14.13 7.73
CA SER A 82 -11.61 14.20 8.60
C SER A 82 -11.43 14.99 9.90
N ALA A 83 -10.27 14.93 10.58
CA ALA A 83 -10.06 15.63 11.84
C ALA A 83 -10.09 17.16 11.70
N VAL A 84 -9.58 17.69 10.57
CA VAL A 84 -9.61 19.12 10.28
C VAL A 84 -10.91 19.50 9.57
N ARG A 85 -11.38 18.64 8.67
CA ARG A 85 -12.59 18.87 7.85
C ARG A 85 -13.88 19.01 8.68
N GLU A 86 -14.02 18.26 9.78
CA GLU A 86 -15.30 18.09 10.49
C GLU A 86 -15.41 18.88 11.77
N VAL A 87 -14.41 19.65 12.15
CA VAL A 87 -14.41 20.45 13.38
C VAL A 87 -14.62 21.93 13.08
N LYS A 88 -15.15 22.68 14.08
CA LYS A 88 -15.48 24.10 13.91
C LYS A 88 -14.25 25.01 13.75
N ASN A 89 -13.15 24.65 14.41
CA ASN A 89 -11.89 25.41 14.39
C ASN A 89 -10.82 24.80 13.45
N GLY A 90 -11.26 24.02 12.46
CA GLY A 90 -10.36 23.45 11.45
C GLY A 90 -9.73 24.53 10.57
N GLY A 91 -10.48 25.60 10.26
CA GLY A 91 -9.98 26.77 9.54
C GLY A 91 -8.87 27.48 10.32
N ASP A 92 -9.08 27.75 11.62
CA ASP A 92 -8.08 28.40 12.48
C ASP A 92 -6.76 27.61 12.53
N PHE A 93 -6.86 26.28 12.55
CA PHE A 93 -5.67 25.39 12.46
C PHE A 93 -4.94 25.56 11.11
N VAL A 94 -5.66 25.61 10.00
CA VAL A 94 -5.09 25.79 8.66
C VAL A 94 -4.39 27.13 8.55
N ASP A 95 -5.06 28.20 8.97
CA ASP A 95 -4.53 29.57 8.93
C ASP A 95 -3.26 29.70 9.78
N LEU A 96 -3.27 29.14 11.00
CA LEU A 96 -2.11 29.14 11.89
C LEU A 96 -0.91 28.37 11.29
N VAL A 97 -1.16 27.25 10.59
CA VAL A 97 -0.09 26.51 9.91
C VAL A 97 0.46 27.31 8.73
N GLU A 98 -0.40 27.96 7.93
CA GLU A 98 0.04 28.80 6.82
C GLU A 98 0.88 29.98 7.33
N GLU A 99 0.44 30.68 8.38
CA GLU A 99 1.17 31.76 9.02
C GLU A 99 2.56 31.31 9.48
N GLN A 100 2.65 30.14 10.15
CA GLN A 100 3.88 29.69 10.78
C GLN A 100 4.85 28.93 9.86
N THR A 101 4.38 28.42 8.73
CA THR A 101 5.18 27.55 7.84
C THR A 101 5.23 28.03 6.40
N GLY A 102 4.32 28.92 6.00
CA GLY A 102 4.15 29.38 4.62
C GLY A 102 3.58 28.33 3.66
N ILE A 103 3.08 27.17 4.16
CA ILE A 103 2.44 26.17 3.31
C ILE A 103 0.91 26.27 3.41
N LYS A 104 0.24 26.10 2.26
CA LYS A 104 -1.22 26.01 2.21
C LYS A 104 -1.67 24.56 2.38
N ILE A 105 -2.51 24.32 3.38
CA ILE A 105 -3.16 23.02 3.57
C ILE A 105 -4.44 22.99 2.75
N ARG A 106 -4.58 21.98 1.90
CA ARG A 106 -5.82 21.68 1.20
C ARG A 106 -6.67 20.73 2.05
N VAL A 107 -7.73 21.25 2.68
CA VAL A 107 -8.72 20.40 3.35
C VAL A 107 -9.58 19.75 2.28
N ILE A 108 -9.49 18.42 2.15
CA ILE A 108 -10.15 17.69 1.08
C ILE A 108 -11.47 17.07 1.56
N SER A 109 -12.44 16.98 0.63
CA SER A 109 -13.70 16.27 0.89
C SER A 109 -13.45 14.77 1.03
N GLY A 110 -14.36 14.02 1.69
CA GLY A 110 -14.25 12.57 1.80
C GLY A 110 -14.28 11.85 0.45
N ILE A 111 -14.95 12.42 -0.55
CA ILE A 111 -14.97 11.89 -1.92
C ILE A 111 -13.61 12.11 -2.61
N GLU A 112 -13.00 13.26 -2.41
CA GLU A 112 -11.64 13.54 -2.94
C GLU A 112 -10.60 12.67 -2.24
N GLU A 113 -10.73 12.47 -0.92
CA GLU A 113 -9.91 11.53 -0.16
C GLU A 113 -10.01 10.11 -0.75
N ALA A 114 -11.21 9.62 -0.97
CA ALA A 114 -11.48 8.32 -1.61
C ALA A 114 -10.90 8.23 -3.03
N ARG A 115 -11.02 9.29 -3.84
CA ARG A 115 -10.44 9.35 -5.18
C ARG A 115 -8.91 9.23 -5.15
N LEU A 116 -8.27 9.93 -4.26
CA LEU A 116 -6.81 9.89 -4.11
C LEU A 116 -6.34 8.52 -3.61
N ILE A 117 -7.05 7.93 -2.64
CA ILE A 117 -6.77 6.56 -2.16
C ILE A 117 -6.87 5.58 -3.32
N PHE A 118 -7.95 5.63 -4.09
CA PHE A 118 -8.14 4.75 -5.23
C PHE A 118 -7.03 4.91 -6.28
N LEU A 119 -6.60 6.13 -6.54
CA LEU A 119 -5.49 6.41 -7.46
C LEU A 119 -4.19 5.73 -6.99
N GLY A 120 -3.88 5.80 -5.69
CA GLY A 120 -2.76 5.09 -5.09
C GLY A 120 -2.85 3.57 -5.24
N VAL A 121 -4.02 2.99 -4.97
CA VAL A 121 -4.28 1.55 -5.11
C VAL A 121 -4.18 1.11 -6.57
N ARG A 122 -4.87 1.81 -7.49
CA ARG A 122 -4.89 1.48 -8.92
C ARG A 122 -3.52 1.46 -9.57
N HIS A 123 -2.63 2.32 -9.14
CA HIS A 123 -1.25 2.36 -9.64
C HIS A 123 -0.31 1.36 -8.99
N SER A 124 -0.75 0.71 -7.90
CA SER A 124 0.10 -0.19 -7.11
C SER A 124 -0.31 -1.66 -7.21
N MET A 125 -1.53 -1.92 -7.68
CA MET A 125 -2.10 -3.27 -7.81
C MET A 125 -2.66 -3.48 -9.23
N ALA A 126 -2.58 -4.71 -9.69
CA ALA A 126 -3.25 -5.12 -10.94
C ALA A 126 -4.74 -5.32 -10.68
N LEU A 127 -5.55 -4.30 -10.89
CA LEU A 127 -7.00 -4.41 -10.82
C LEU A 127 -7.55 -5.01 -12.13
N SER A 128 -8.64 -5.79 -12.02
CA SER A 128 -9.34 -6.36 -13.15
C SER A 128 -10.35 -5.38 -13.77
N GLU A 129 -11.04 -5.80 -14.83
CA GLU A 129 -12.18 -5.07 -15.39
C GLU A 129 -13.45 -5.18 -14.52
N LYS A 130 -13.46 -6.13 -13.57
CA LYS A 130 -14.59 -6.32 -12.66
C LYS A 130 -14.48 -5.42 -11.45
N PRO A 131 -15.60 -5.07 -10.79
CA PRO A 131 -15.59 -4.18 -9.64
C PRO A 131 -14.74 -4.71 -8.48
N THR A 132 -13.80 -3.92 -8.05
CA THR A 132 -13.00 -4.13 -6.81
C THR A 132 -13.53 -3.18 -5.73
N LEU A 133 -13.81 -3.71 -4.54
CA LEU A 133 -14.14 -2.92 -3.36
C LEU A 133 -12.86 -2.56 -2.62
N VAL A 134 -12.53 -1.27 -2.55
CA VAL A 134 -11.41 -0.76 -1.75
C VAL A 134 -11.94 -0.13 -0.48
N VAL A 135 -11.33 -0.43 0.65
CA VAL A 135 -11.62 0.16 1.95
C VAL A 135 -10.37 0.77 2.57
N ASP A 136 -10.49 2.01 3.01
CA ASP A 136 -9.49 2.66 3.88
C ASP A 136 -10.10 2.90 5.26
N VAL A 137 -9.54 2.30 6.31
CA VAL A 137 -9.98 2.52 7.69
C VAL A 137 -9.08 3.54 8.34
N GLY A 138 -9.47 4.81 8.24
CA GLY A 138 -8.81 5.92 8.88
C GLY A 138 -9.13 6.08 10.36
N GLY A 139 -8.59 7.14 10.98
CA GLY A 139 -8.90 7.45 12.39
C GLY A 139 -10.28 8.08 12.56
N GLY A 140 -10.72 8.96 11.68
CA GLY A 140 -12.00 9.69 11.77
C GLY A 140 -13.06 9.24 10.78
N SER A 141 -12.66 8.71 9.64
CA SER A 141 -13.55 8.23 8.56
C SER A 141 -13.14 6.85 8.06
N VAL A 142 -14.03 6.25 7.27
CA VAL A 142 -13.78 5.06 6.46
C VAL A 142 -14.22 5.39 5.04
N GLU A 143 -13.30 5.25 4.09
CA GLU A 143 -13.59 5.41 2.69
C GLU A 143 -13.93 4.05 2.07
N LEU A 144 -15.14 3.96 1.46
CA LEU A 144 -15.56 2.83 0.64
C LEU A 144 -15.54 3.26 -0.83
N ILE A 145 -14.84 2.48 -1.65
CA ILE A 145 -14.55 2.84 -3.02
C ILE A 145 -14.79 1.63 -3.90
N VAL A 146 -15.50 1.81 -4.99
CA VAL A 146 -15.64 0.79 -6.03
C VAL A 146 -14.99 1.30 -7.30
N GLY A 147 -14.15 0.49 -7.88
CA GLY A 147 -13.50 0.81 -9.15
C GLY A 147 -12.93 -0.41 -9.85
N THR A 148 -12.42 -0.18 -11.05
CA THR A 148 -11.81 -1.19 -11.92
C THR A 148 -10.46 -0.69 -12.39
N ARG A 149 -9.77 -1.48 -13.22
CA ARG A 149 -8.54 -1.00 -13.87
C ARG A 149 -8.74 0.31 -14.65
N ASP A 150 -9.96 0.56 -15.16
CA ASP A 150 -10.27 1.72 -15.99
C ASP A 150 -10.51 2.99 -15.17
N GLY A 151 -10.95 2.84 -13.91
CA GLY A 151 -11.16 3.99 -13.04
C GLY A 151 -12.11 3.77 -11.88
N LEU A 152 -12.31 4.87 -11.15
CA LEU A 152 -13.24 4.99 -10.04
C LEU A 152 -14.70 4.95 -10.57
N GLN A 153 -15.54 4.14 -9.94
CA GLN A 153 -16.97 4.05 -10.25
C GLN A 153 -17.83 4.68 -9.15
N HIS A 154 -17.58 4.30 -7.90
CA HIS A 154 -18.33 4.80 -6.75
C HIS A 154 -17.39 5.11 -5.59
N ALA A 155 -17.73 6.11 -4.79
CA ALA A 155 -17.00 6.44 -3.58
C ALA A 155 -17.94 6.97 -2.49
N LYS A 156 -17.69 6.60 -1.25
CA LYS A 156 -18.30 7.16 -0.04
C LYS A 156 -17.29 7.27 1.09
N SER A 157 -17.42 8.33 1.86
CA SER A 157 -16.72 8.51 3.14
C SER A 157 -17.73 8.40 4.27
N LEU A 158 -17.49 7.47 5.18
CA LEU A 158 -18.34 7.16 6.31
C LEU A 158 -17.70 7.62 7.62
N ARG A 159 -18.49 8.08 8.58
CA ARG A 159 -18.04 8.47 9.92
C ARG A 159 -17.78 7.26 10.82
N LEU A 160 -17.00 6.31 10.34
CA LEU A 160 -16.68 5.03 10.99
C LEU A 160 -15.18 4.87 11.31
N GLY A 161 -14.42 5.97 11.35
CA GLY A 161 -13.00 5.90 11.67
C GLY A 161 -12.74 5.30 13.07
N ALA A 162 -11.61 4.60 13.19
CA ALA A 162 -11.29 3.78 14.36
C ALA A 162 -11.19 4.59 15.67
N ILE A 163 -10.68 5.82 15.65
CA ILE A 163 -10.65 6.71 16.82
C ILE A 163 -12.08 7.15 17.18
N ARG A 164 -12.83 7.60 16.18
CA ARG A 164 -14.23 8.00 16.39
C ARG A 164 -15.08 6.89 17.00
N LEU A 165 -14.94 5.67 16.50
CA LEU A 165 -15.68 4.52 17.02
C LEU A 165 -15.21 4.13 18.42
N SER A 166 -13.89 4.24 18.71
CA SER A 166 -13.37 4.05 20.07
C SER A 166 -13.99 5.05 21.04
N ASP A 167 -13.93 6.33 20.72
CA ASP A 167 -14.44 7.41 21.59
C ASP A 167 -15.95 7.26 21.86
N GLN A 168 -16.70 6.81 20.86
CA GLN A 168 -18.16 6.75 20.93
C GLN A 168 -18.69 5.44 21.54
N TYR A 169 -18.08 4.30 21.25
CA TYR A 169 -18.63 2.97 21.57
C TYR A 169 -17.74 2.11 22.45
N VAL A 170 -16.43 2.42 22.60
CA VAL A 170 -15.47 1.57 23.32
C VAL A 170 -14.79 2.36 24.43
N THR A 171 -15.58 2.86 25.35
CA THR A 171 -15.10 3.70 26.49
C THR A 171 -14.43 2.90 27.60
N LYS A 172 -14.49 1.56 27.55
CA LYS A 172 -13.81 0.64 28.48
C LYS A 172 -13.08 -0.45 27.73
N THR A 173 -11.96 -0.92 28.26
CA THR A 173 -11.19 -2.04 27.72
C THR A 173 -10.89 -3.04 28.83
N PRO A 174 -11.38 -4.29 28.72
CA PRO A 174 -12.19 -4.84 27.64
C PRO A 174 -13.56 -4.19 27.52
N PRO A 175 -14.17 -4.14 26.32
CA PRO A 175 -15.50 -3.58 26.12
C PRO A 175 -16.59 -4.47 26.73
N THR A 176 -17.66 -3.86 27.19
CA THR A 176 -18.84 -4.62 27.67
C THR A 176 -19.62 -5.20 26.48
N GLU A 177 -20.49 -6.22 26.78
CA GLU A 177 -21.36 -6.81 25.76
C GLU A 177 -22.26 -5.76 25.08
N ALA A 178 -22.79 -4.80 25.85
CA ALA A 178 -23.62 -3.72 25.33
C ALA A 178 -22.83 -2.82 24.36
N MET A 179 -21.59 -2.46 24.72
CA MET A 179 -20.70 -1.67 23.84
C MET A 179 -20.40 -2.40 22.53
N VAL A 180 -20.08 -3.70 22.61
CA VAL A 180 -19.83 -4.54 21.43
C VAL A 180 -21.07 -4.61 20.53
N LYS A 181 -22.25 -4.78 21.10
CA LYS A 181 -23.52 -4.83 20.37
C LYS A 181 -23.78 -3.51 19.65
N GLN A 182 -23.72 -2.38 20.36
CA GLN A 182 -23.93 -1.05 19.79
C GLN A 182 -22.95 -0.73 18.68
N LEU A 183 -21.65 -1.02 18.86
CA LEU A 183 -20.62 -0.84 17.84
C LEU A 183 -20.95 -1.66 16.58
N ASN A 184 -21.28 -2.94 16.76
CA ASN A 184 -21.59 -3.82 15.63
C ASN A 184 -22.84 -3.37 14.86
N GLU A 185 -23.88 -2.92 15.54
CA GLU A 185 -25.11 -2.42 14.92
C GLU A 185 -24.86 -1.12 14.14
N ALA A 186 -24.13 -0.18 14.73
CA ALA A 186 -23.78 1.09 14.07
C ALA A 186 -22.93 0.85 12.81
N VAL A 187 -21.90 0.01 12.90
CA VAL A 187 -21.04 -0.34 11.78
C VAL A 187 -21.83 -1.07 10.68
N LEU A 188 -22.64 -2.06 11.05
CA LEU A 188 -23.47 -2.82 10.12
C LEU A 188 -24.43 -1.92 9.34
N LEU A 189 -25.16 -1.05 10.04
CA LEU A 189 -26.13 -0.15 9.43
C LEU A 189 -25.47 0.80 8.43
N ALA A 190 -24.36 1.41 8.80
CA ALA A 190 -23.66 2.38 7.97
C ALA A 190 -23.01 1.73 6.73
N LEU A 191 -22.36 0.57 6.90
CA LEU A 191 -21.74 -0.17 5.79
C LEU A 191 -22.79 -0.69 4.81
N LYS A 192 -23.87 -1.31 5.31
CA LYS A 192 -24.97 -1.83 4.49
C LYS A 192 -25.60 -0.69 3.68
N GLY A 193 -25.98 0.41 4.33
CA GLY A 193 -26.57 1.56 3.66
C GLY A 193 -25.65 2.18 2.60
N ALA A 194 -24.32 2.10 2.78
CA ALA A 194 -23.38 2.57 1.77
C ALA A 194 -23.29 1.61 0.58
N LEU A 195 -23.11 0.31 0.85
CA LEU A 195 -22.99 -0.73 -0.19
C LEU A 195 -24.26 -0.84 -1.05
N ASP A 196 -25.44 -0.75 -0.44
CA ASP A 196 -26.73 -0.79 -1.16
C ASP A 196 -26.84 0.32 -2.21
N THR A 197 -26.23 1.49 -1.96
CA THR A 197 -26.25 2.60 -2.94
C THR A 197 -25.32 2.39 -4.13
N PHE A 198 -24.30 1.53 -4.01
CA PHE A 198 -23.41 1.24 -5.13
C PHE A 198 -24.05 0.34 -6.18
N LYS A 199 -25.11 -0.39 -5.82
CA LYS A 199 -25.84 -1.32 -6.72
C LYS A 199 -24.95 -2.36 -7.40
N VAL A 200 -23.82 -2.69 -6.80
CA VAL A 200 -22.87 -3.71 -7.26
C VAL A 200 -23.25 -5.03 -6.59
N LYS A 201 -23.58 -6.04 -7.40
CA LYS A 201 -24.03 -7.35 -6.90
C LYS A 201 -22.89 -8.22 -6.37
N GLN A 202 -21.71 -8.10 -6.98
CA GLN A 202 -20.55 -8.93 -6.64
C GLN A 202 -19.26 -8.15 -6.89
N PHE A 203 -18.31 -8.30 -5.98
CA PHE A 203 -16.96 -7.76 -6.12
C PHE A 203 -15.99 -8.87 -6.51
N ASP A 204 -15.06 -8.55 -7.41
CA ASP A 204 -14.00 -9.46 -7.83
C ASP A 204 -12.94 -9.63 -6.72
N ALA A 205 -12.69 -8.55 -6.00
CA ALA A 205 -11.75 -8.51 -4.88
C ALA A 205 -12.16 -7.46 -3.85
N VAL A 206 -11.72 -7.65 -2.61
CA VAL A 206 -11.72 -6.64 -1.55
C VAL A 206 -10.28 -6.26 -1.23
N VAL A 207 -9.97 -4.98 -1.34
CA VAL A 207 -8.66 -4.41 -1.04
C VAL A 207 -8.78 -3.51 0.17
N ALA A 208 -7.99 -3.76 1.21
CA ALA A 208 -7.92 -2.90 2.37
C ALA A 208 -6.61 -2.11 2.37
N THR A 209 -6.70 -0.83 2.62
CA THR A 209 -5.54 0.04 2.79
C THR A 209 -5.54 0.70 4.16
N SER A 210 -4.61 1.52 4.47
CA SER A 210 -4.33 2.16 5.75
C SER A 210 -3.41 1.40 6.69
N GLY A 211 -2.95 2.13 7.70
CA GLY A 211 -2.14 1.52 8.73
C GLY A 211 -2.90 0.53 9.65
N MET A 212 -4.24 0.58 9.69
CA MET A 212 -5.04 -0.39 10.45
C MET A 212 -5.06 -1.75 9.73
N ALA A 213 -5.34 -1.76 8.44
CA ALA A 213 -5.28 -2.97 7.63
C ALA A 213 -3.89 -3.60 7.65
N GLY A 214 -2.84 -2.77 7.57
CA GLY A 214 -1.46 -3.23 7.67
C GLY A 214 -1.14 -3.88 9.01
N ASN A 215 -1.59 -3.30 10.12
CA ASN A 215 -1.35 -3.89 11.44
C ASN A 215 -2.13 -5.20 11.65
N VAL A 216 -3.36 -5.28 11.12
CA VAL A 216 -4.12 -6.55 11.11
C VAL A 216 -3.38 -7.64 10.33
N ALA A 217 -2.85 -7.32 9.16
CA ALA A 217 -2.08 -8.28 8.36
C ALA A 217 -0.81 -8.76 9.09
N GLU A 218 -0.08 -7.85 9.75
CA GLU A 218 1.09 -8.18 10.57
C GLU A 218 0.73 -9.15 11.69
N ILE A 219 -0.33 -8.87 12.46
CA ILE A 219 -0.80 -9.73 13.55
C ILE A 219 -1.17 -11.12 13.03
N VAL A 220 -1.94 -11.18 11.94
CA VAL A 220 -2.38 -12.45 11.34
C VAL A 220 -1.19 -13.26 10.86
N HIS A 221 -0.24 -12.64 10.18
CA HIS A 221 0.97 -13.29 9.69
C HIS A 221 1.85 -13.81 10.83
N MET A 222 2.09 -12.96 11.86
CA MET A 222 2.84 -13.36 13.05
C MET A 222 2.22 -14.58 13.76
N ARG A 223 0.90 -14.66 13.82
CA ARG A 223 0.20 -15.82 14.40
C ARG A 223 0.38 -17.09 13.58
N GLN A 224 0.39 -16.97 12.27
CA GLN A 224 0.48 -18.12 11.37
C GLN A 224 1.90 -18.65 11.23
N THR A 225 2.90 -17.78 11.33
CA THR A 225 4.28 -18.10 10.96
C THR A 225 5.29 -17.95 12.10
N GLY A 226 4.94 -17.19 13.15
CA GLY A 226 5.87 -16.78 14.21
C GLY A 226 6.90 -15.74 13.77
N ARG A 227 6.78 -15.19 12.55
CA ARG A 227 7.75 -14.26 11.94
C ARG A 227 7.08 -12.97 11.51
N PRO A 228 7.81 -11.84 11.47
CA PRO A 228 7.30 -10.59 10.91
C PRO A 228 6.89 -10.75 9.44
N LEU A 229 5.89 -9.97 9.02
CA LEU A 229 5.40 -9.96 7.65
C LEU A 229 6.49 -9.42 6.72
N PRO A 230 6.98 -10.22 5.75
CA PRO A 230 8.12 -9.82 4.91
C PRO A 230 7.77 -8.65 3.97
N GLN A 231 6.51 -8.57 3.55
CA GLN A 231 6.00 -7.50 2.69
C GLN A 231 4.52 -7.28 2.96
N LEU A 232 4.15 -6.02 3.19
CA LEU A 232 2.76 -5.66 3.48
C LEU A 232 1.87 -5.68 2.22
N ASN A 233 2.41 -5.18 1.10
CA ASN A 233 1.64 -5.11 -0.14
C ASN A 233 1.28 -6.52 -0.63
N LEU A 234 0.01 -6.69 -0.98
CA LEU A 234 -0.61 -7.96 -1.40
C LEU A 234 -0.70 -9.04 -0.30
N ALA A 235 -0.43 -8.70 0.98
CA ALA A 235 -0.73 -9.60 2.08
C ALA A 235 -2.23 -9.90 2.16
N LYS A 236 -2.58 -11.15 2.46
CA LYS A 236 -3.97 -11.61 2.53
C LYS A 236 -4.42 -11.79 3.97
N VAL A 237 -5.63 -11.34 4.25
CA VAL A 237 -6.30 -11.53 5.56
C VAL A 237 -7.67 -12.15 5.31
N ARG A 238 -7.92 -13.32 5.89
CA ARG A 238 -9.18 -14.04 5.74
C ARG A 238 -10.20 -13.60 6.76
N LEU A 239 -11.48 -13.70 6.42
CA LEU A 239 -12.59 -13.41 7.31
C LEU A 239 -12.50 -14.19 8.64
N ARG A 240 -12.10 -15.46 8.59
CA ARG A 240 -11.88 -16.28 9.78
C ARG A 240 -10.84 -15.69 10.73
N ASP A 241 -9.76 -15.11 10.20
CA ASP A 241 -8.67 -14.53 10.97
C ASP A 241 -9.13 -13.25 11.67
N LEU A 242 -9.96 -12.44 10.98
CA LEU A 242 -10.62 -11.26 11.59
C LEU A 242 -11.58 -11.64 12.71
N ARG A 243 -12.36 -12.71 12.54
CA ARG A 243 -13.26 -13.22 13.60
C ARG A 243 -12.49 -13.66 14.83
N LEU A 244 -11.39 -14.38 14.65
CA LEU A 244 -10.52 -14.82 15.77
C LEU A 244 -9.88 -13.62 16.48
N LEU A 245 -9.37 -12.65 15.72
CA LEU A 245 -8.76 -11.45 16.28
C LEU A 245 -9.79 -10.60 17.04
N GLU A 246 -10.99 -10.42 16.48
CA GLU A 246 -12.07 -9.70 17.18
C GLU A 246 -12.45 -10.37 18.49
N ALA A 247 -12.62 -11.70 18.49
CA ALA A 247 -12.99 -12.46 19.68
C ALA A 247 -11.94 -12.32 20.80
N GLU A 248 -10.67 -12.27 20.45
CA GLU A 248 -9.58 -12.05 21.41
C GLU A 248 -9.55 -10.60 21.92
N LEU A 249 -9.60 -9.61 21.03
CA LEU A 249 -9.58 -8.20 21.40
C LEU A 249 -10.77 -7.82 22.29
N ARG A 250 -11.93 -8.45 22.07
CA ARG A 250 -13.13 -8.27 22.90
C ARG A 250 -12.93 -8.65 24.36
N LYS A 251 -12.09 -9.65 24.65
CA LYS A 251 -11.83 -10.16 26.01
C LYS A 251 -10.55 -9.60 26.63
N SER A 252 -9.71 -8.95 25.85
CA SER A 252 -8.36 -8.55 26.25
C SER A 252 -8.32 -7.19 26.91
N SER A 253 -7.65 -7.10 28.07
CA SER A 253 -7.24 -5.82 28.67
C SER A 253 -6.18 -5.13 27.79
N VAL A 254 -5.94 -3.84 28.01
CA VAL A 254 -4.88 -3.09 27.32
C VAL A 254 -3.53 -3.80 27.44
N LYS A 255 -3.17 -4.27 28.66
CA LYS A 255 -1.92 -5.01 28.90
C LYS A 255 -1.86 -6.31 28.08
N ALA A 256 -2.95 -7.06 28.02
CA ALA A 256 -3.01 -8.28 27.22
C ALA A 256 -2.90 -8.00 25.72
N ARG A 257 -3.55 -6.93 25.22
CA ARG A 257 -3.43 -6.52 23.82
C ARG A 257 -2.01 -6.15 23.43
N LEU A 258 -1.28 -5.44 24.31
CA LEU A 258 0.14 -5.10 24.07
C LEU A 258 1.05 -6.32 23.97
N GLY A 259 0.62 -7.48 24.48
CA GLY A 259 1.31 -8.76 24.34
C GLY A 259 0.99 -9.52 23.05
N ILE A 260 0.06 -9.03 22.20
CA ILE A 260 -0.28 -9.68 20.93
C ILE A 260 0.87 -9.49 19.94
N PRO A 261 1.49 -10.58 19.42
CA PRO A 261 2.57 -10.46 18.45
C PRO A 261 2.15 -9.71 17.20
N GLY A 262 2.94 -8.74 16.77
CA GLY A 262 2.66 -7.92 15.59
C GLY A 262 1.73 -6.72 15.83
N LEU A 263 1.16 -6.56 17.03
CA LEU A 263 0.35 -5.39 17.35
C LEU A 263 1.24 -4.15 17.53
N ASP A 264 0.97 -3.10 16.76
CA ASP A 264 1.57 -1.78 16.97
C ASP A 264 1.02 -1.16 18.26
N PRO A 265 1.85 -0.94 19.32
CA PRO A 265 1.40 -0.38 20.59
C PRO A 265 0.62 0.94 20.47
N LYS A 266 0.93 1.72 19.44
CA LYS A 266 0.25 3.00 19.16
C LYS A 266 -1.19 2.84 18.69
N ARG A 267 -1.65 1.61 18.41
CA ARG A 267 -3.00 1.25 17.92
C ARG A 267 -3.82 0.44 18.88
N VAL A 268 -3.30 0.15 20.09
CA VAL A 268 -3.93 -0.71 21.08
C VAL A 268 -5.38 -0.33 21.40
N ASP A 269 -5.70 0.96 21.38
CA ASP A 269 -7.02 1.50 21.71
C ASP A 269 -7.99 1.48 20.53
N THR A 270 -7.46 1.50 19.30
CA THR A 270 -8.24 1.71 18.07
C THR A 270 -8.35 0.48 17.17
N LEU A 271 -7.56 -0.56 17.47
CA LEU A 271 -7.54 -1.77 16.66
C LEU A 271 -8.87 -2.54 16.70
N PHE A 272 -9.52 -2.64 17.89
CA PHE A 272 -10.75 -3.40 18.03
C PHE A 272 -11.89 -2.88 17.13
N PRO A 273 -12.27 -1.59 17.14
CA PRO A 273 -13.28 -1.09 16.21
C PRO A 273 -12.86 -1.20 14.74
N ALA A 274 -11.58 -1.04 14.41
CA ALA A 274 -11.11 -1.22 13.04
C ALA A 274 -11.31 -2.67 12.54
N VAL A 275 -11.03 -3.66 13.38
CA VAL A 275 -11.27 -5.08 13.08
C VAL A 275 -12.76 -5.36 12.89
N VAL A 276 -13.65 -4.77 13.70
CA VAL A 276 -15.10 -4.87 13.53
C VAL A 276 -15.54 -4.33 12.19
N VAL A 277 -15.01 -3.16 11.75
CA VAL A 277 -15.33 -2.58 10.44
C VAL A 277 -14.88 -3.51 9.31
N LEU A 278 -13.62 -3.97 9.31
CA LEU A 278 -13.07 -4.84 8.28
C LEU A 278 -13.82 -6.18 8.20
N ARG A 279 -14.13 -6.80 9.33
CA ARG A 279 -14.89 -8.05 9.37
C ARG A 279 -16.30 -7.88 8.81
N ARG A 280 -17.01 -6.84 9.24
CA ARG A 280 -18.37 -6.57 8.76
C ARG A 280 -18.39 -6.26 7.26
N LEU A 281 -17.38 -5.55 6.77
CA LEU A 281 -17.26 -5.28 5.35
C LEU A 281 -17.09 -6.58 4.54
N LEU A 282 -16.21 -7.49 4.96
CA LEU A 282 -16.04 -8.78 4.28
C LEU A 282 -17.34 -9.60 4.32
N GLU A 283 -18.03 -9.64 5.45
CA GLU A 283 -19.32 -10.34 5.57
C GLU A 283 -20.38 -9.76 4.60
N LEU A 284 -20.47 -8.44 4.51
CA LEU A 284 -21.45 -7.77 3.64
C LEU A 284 -21.08 -7.86 2.15
N SER A 285 -19.80 -7.89 1.82
CA SER A 285 -19.31 -8.04 0.44
C SER A 285 -19.40 -9.47 -0.09
N GLY A 286 -19.62 -10.45 0.80
CA GLY A 286 -19.57 -11.87 0.45
C GLY A 286 -18.17 -12.40 0.16
N ALA A 287 -17.13 -11.66 0.52
CA ALA A 287 -15.74 -12.07 0.29
C ALA A 287 -15.16 -12.82 1.50
N ASP A 288 -14.43 -13.90 1.24
CA ASP A 288 -13.77 -14.69 2.28
C ASP A 288 -12.42 -14.12 2.72
N GLU A 289 -11.83 -13.25 1.92
CA GLU A 289 -10.54 -12.63 2.20
C GLU A 289 -10.46 -11.21 1.64
N MET A 290 -9.55 -10.40 2.22
CA MET A 290 -9.12 -9.13 1.67
C MET A 290 -7.63 -9.16 1.37
N THR A 291 -7.22 -8.38 0.37
CA THR A 291 -5.82 -8.14 0.05
C THR A 291 -5.41 -6.75 0.59
N VAL A 292 -4.27 -6.66 1.25
CA VAL A 292 -3.78 -5.38 1.78
C VAL A 292 -2.94 -4.66 0.74
N CYS A 293 -3.21 -3.37 0.55
CA CYS A 293 -2.39 -2.46 -0.23
C CYS A 293 -1.67 -1.49 0.72
N ASP A 294 -0.35 -1.38 0.58
CA ASP A 294 0.47 -0.47 1.41
C ASP A 294 0.48 0.97 0.88
N LYS A 295 -0.13 1.22 -0.28
CA LYS A 295 -0.29 2.55 -0.87
C LYS A 295 -1.71 3.06 -0.61
N ALA A 296 -1.79 4.36 -0.37
CA ALA A 296 -3.03 5.04 -0.04
C ALA A 296 -3.00 6.50 -0.55
N ILE A 297 -3.55 7.42 0.25
CA ILE A 297 -3.71 8.84 -0.10
C ILE A 297 -2.41 9.52 -0.54
N ARG A 298 -1.27 9.26 0.11
CA ARG A 298 0.01 9.94 -0.19
C ARG A 298 0.51 9.62 -1.59
N GLU A 299 0.49 8.36 -1.95
CA GLU A 299 0.85 7.91 -3.28
C GLU A 299 -0.18 8.40 -4.31
N GLY A 300 -1.46 8.45 -3.93
CA GLY A 300 -2.50 9.07 -4.75
C GLY A 300 -2.26 10.55 -5.03
N VAL A 301 -1.81 11.33 -4.03
CA VAL A 301 -1.43 12.74 -4.22
C VAL A 301 -0.23 12.88 -5.17
N ILE A 302 0.75 11.97 -5.08
CA ILE A 302 1.89 11.97 -6.02
C ILE A 302 1.41 11.70 -7.45
N TYR A 303 0.55 10.71 -7.66
CA TYR A 303 0.01 10.42 -8.99
C TYR A 303 -0.90 11.53 -9.51
N ASP A 304 -1.73 12.12 -8.66
CA ASP A 304 -2.56 13.28 -9.02
C ASP A 304 -1.70 14.47 -9.45
N PHE A 305 -0.57 14.68 -8.76
CA PHE A 305 0.40 15.69 -9.17
C PHE A 305 1.04 15.38 -10.52
N ILE A 306 1.50 14.14 -10.73
CA ILE A 306 2.07 13.69 -12.01
C ILE A 306 1.05 13.89 -13.13
N ASP A 307 -0.19 13.47 -12.91
CA ASP A 307 -1.28 13.57 -13.87
C ASP A 307 -1.61 15.01 -14.29
N ARG A 308 -1.58 15.95 -13.35
CA ARG A 308 -1.87 17.38 -13.61
C ARG A 308 -0.75 18.11 -14.33
N HIS A 309 0.47 17.60 -14.26
CA HIS A 309 1.66 18.31 -14.73
C HIS A 309 2.30 17.66 -15.97
N ARG A 310 1.69 16.64 -16.54
CA ARG A 310 2.13 15.99 -17.78
C ARG A 310 0.98 15.66 -18.69
N ASP A 311 1.28 15.74 -20.01
CA ASP A 311 0.42 15.13 -21.04
C ASP A 311 0.32 13.63 -20.78
N ARG A 312 -0.77 13.26 -20.21
CA ARG A 312 -1.14 12.08 -19.41
C ARG A 312 -1.09 10.76 -20.14
N LEU A 313 -0.93 10.79 -21.45
CA LEU A 313 -1.41 9.69 -22.27
C LEU A 313 -0.31 8.80 -22.87
N LYS A 314 0.97 9.19 -22.80
CA LYS A 314 2.02 8.37 -23.44
C LYS A 314 2.37 7.14 -22.62
N ALA A 315 2.75 7.30 -21.36
CA ALA A 315 3.26 6.16 -20.58
C ALA A 315 2.17 5.12 -20.19
N GLU A 316 0.94 5.55 -19.87
CA GLU A 316 -0.16 4.61 -19.57
C GLU A 316 -0.70 3.89 -20.81
N ARG A 317 -0.69 4.54 -21.98
CA ARG A 317 -1.05 3.90 -23.25
C ARG A 317 0.02 2.93 -23.77
N GLU A 318 1.29 3.23 -23.51
CA GLU A 318 2.40 2.38 -23.94
C GLU A 318 2.54 1.11 -23.11
N ILE A 319 2.22 1.17 -21.80
CA ILE A 319 2.35 0.03 -20.89
C ILE A 319 1.14 -0.06 -19.95
N PRO A 320 0.00 -0.64 -20.39
CA PRO A 320 -1.23 -0.73 -19.60
C PRO A 320 -1.08 -1.58 -18.32
N ASP A 321 -0.26 -2.64 -18.37
CA ASP A 321 -0.03 -3.53 -17.24
C ASP A 321 0.79 -2.85 -16.13
N VAL A 322 0.18 -2.74 -14.93
CA VAL A 322 0.80 -2.12 -13.75
C VAL A 322 2.06 -2.85 -13.31
N ARG A 323 2.06 -4.18 -13.34
CA ARG A 323 3.20 -5.02 -12.91
C ARG A 323 4.38 -4.78 -13.86
N ARG A 324 4.14 -4.88 -15.15
CA ARG A 324 5.13 -4.65 -16.21
C ARG A 324 5.67 -3.21 -16.18
N ARG A 325 4.79 -2.22 -15.96
CA ARG A 325 5.18 -0.81 -15.83
C ARG A 325 6.12 -0.58 -14.65
N ASN A 326 5.83 -1.17 -13.48
CA ASN A 326 6.68 -1.04 -12.30
C ASN A 326 8.04 -1.73 -12.47
N VAL A 327 8.08 -2.85 -13.17
CA VAL A 327 9.32 -3.55 -13.54
C VAL A 327 10.18 -2.68 -14.48
N ILE A 328 9.60 -2.14 -15.55
CA ILE A 328 10.30 -1.24 -16.46
C ILE A 328 10.75 0.04 -15.74
N GLY A 329 9.91 0.58 -14.86
CA GLY A 329 10.27 1.72 -14.03
C GLY A 329 11.48 1.44 -13.13
N LEU A 330 11.61 0.24 -12.56
CA LEU A 330 12.80 -0.16 -11.81
C LEU A 330 14.04 -0.24 -12.72
N ALA A 331 13.94 -0.86 -13.89
CA ALA A 331 15.03 -0.93 -14.85
C ALA A 331 15.54 0.46 -15.23
N ARG A 332 14.63 1.40 -15.52
CA ARG A 332 14.95 2.80 -15.84
C ARG A 332 15.64 3.53 -14.67
N ARG A 333 15.16 3.34 -13.44
CA ARG A 333 15.82 3.89 -12.23
C ARG A 333 17.24 3.38 -12.04
N CYS A 334 17.49 2.13 -12.43
CA CYS A 334 18.81 1.51 -12.42
C CYS A 334 19.65 1.81 -13.68
N GLN A 335 19.17 2.68 -14.58
CA GLN A 335 19.86 3.12 -15.80
C GLN A 335 20.27 1.96 -16.73
N VAL A 336 19.47 0.89 -16.78
CA VAL A 336 19.70 -0.23 -17.69
C VAL A 336 19.45 0.23 -19.14
N PRO A 337 20.29 -0.20 -20.12
CA PRO A 337 20.00 0.02 -21.52
C PRO A 337 18.69 -0.63 -21.96
N GLU A 338 17.61 0.17 -22.08
CA GLU A 338 16.25 -0.32 -22.30
C GLU A 338 16.14 -1.15 -23.60
N VAL A 339 16.86 -0.76 -24.64
CA VAL A 339 16.87 -1.47 -25.92
C VAL A 339 17.38 -2.90 -25.77
N HIS A 340 18.48 -3.11 -25.04
CA HIS A 340 19.03 -4.44 -24.78
C HIS A 340 18.08 -5.29 -23.93
N SER A 341 17.65 -4.77 -22.79
CA SER A 341 16.82 -5.55 -21.87
C SER A 341 15.46 -5.93 -22.45
N LEU A 342 14.84 -5.05 -23.24
CA LEU A 342 13.59 -5.37 -23.95
C LEU A 342 13.83 -6.37 -25.11
N HIS A 343 14.98 -6.31 -25.78
CA HIS A 343 15.34 -7.30 -26.79
C HIS A 343 15.50 -8.69 -26.17
N VAL A 344 16.27 -8.80 -25.10
CA VAL A 344 16.45 -10.07 -24.35
C VAL A 344 15.10 -10.60 -23.83
N ALA A 345 14.24 -9.73 -23.29
CA ALA A 345 12.89 -10.11 -22.87
C ALA A 345 12.07 -10.66 -24.05
N GLY A 346 12.13 -10.02 -25.23
CA GLY A 346 11.46 -10.51 -26.43
C GLY A 346 11.97 -11.89 -26.90
N LEU A 347 13.26 -12.15 -26.79
CA LEU A 347 13.85 -13.47 -27.11
C LEU A 347 13.43 -14.50 -26.08
N ALA A 348 13.49 -14.17 -24.79
CA ALA A 348 13.08 -15.06 -23.70
C ALA A 348 11.61 -15.50 -23.83
N MET A 349 10.71 -14.55 -24.18
CA MET A 349 9.30 -14.85 -24.40
C MET A 349 9.07 -15.79 -25.57
N ARG A 350 9.79 -15.58 -26.70
CA ARG A 350 9.71 -16.50 -27.85
C ARG A 350 10.19 -17.91 -27.49
N LEU A 351 11.32 -18.02 -26.79
CA LEU A 351 11.82 -19.31 -26.30
C LEU A 351 10.82 -19.99 -25.38
N PHE A 352 10.22 -19.26 -24.43
CA PHE A 352 9.20 -19.79 -23.54
C PHE A 352 8.02 -20.38 -24.32
N ASP A 353 7.45 -19.58 -25.24
CA ASP A 353 6.26 -19.98 -26.01
C ASP A 353 6.55 -21.20 -26.91
N GLN A 354 7.73 -21.26 -27.56
CA GLN A 354 8.14 -22.39 -28.40
C GLN A 354 8.43 -23.68 -27.62
N THR A 355 8.87 -23.56 -26.34
CA THR A 355 9.22 -24.71 -25.50
C THR A 355 8.12 -25.07 -24.50
N LYS A 356 6.92 -24.49 -24.62
CA LYS A 356 5.79 -24.69 -23.69
C LYS A 356 5.44 -26.17 -23.49
N ARG A 357 5.55 -26.98 -24.54
CA ARG A 357 5.31 -28.45 -24.46
C ARG A 357 6.36 -29.21 -23.65
N LEU A 358 7.53 -28.63 -23.41
CA LEU A 358 8.61 -29.24 -22.63
C LEU A 358 8.52 -28.89 -21.14
N HIS A 359 8.20 -27.64 -20.83
CA HIS A 359 8.24 -27.18 -19.44
C HIS A 359 6.87 -27.16 -18.74
N HIS A 360 5.77 -27.09 -19.49
CA HIS A 360 4.39 -27.06 -18.99
C HIS A 360 4.08 -25.91 -18.01
N LEU A 361 4.80 -24.77 -18.11
CA LEU A 361 4.56 -23.58 -17.31
C LEU A 361 3.48 -22.69 -17.94
N GLY A 362 2.79 -21.88 -17.12
CA GLY A 362 1.68 -21.03 -17.52
C GLY A 362 2.02 -19.56 -17.71
N ASP A 363 0.99 -18.72 -17.82
CA ASP A 363 1.15 -17.31 -18.12
C ASP A 363 1.74 -16.50 -16.93
N VAL A 364 1.55 -16.97 -15.71
CA VAL A 364 2.17 -16.37 -14.52
C VAL A 364 3.70 -16.52 -14.59
N GLU A 365 4.18 -17.73 -14.83
CA GLU A 365 5.62 -18.02 -14.95
C GLU A 365 6.23 -17.33 -16.19
N ARG A 366 5.45 -17.19 -17.27
CA ARG A 366 5.82 -16.41 -18.45
C ARG A 366 6.09 -14.95 -18.08
N SER A 367 5.22 -14.35 -17.27
CA SER A 367 5.39 -12.97 -16.80
C SER A 367 6.63 -12.82 -15.90
N TRP A 368 6.89 -13.79 -15.02
CA TRP A 368 8.11 -13.78 -14.19
C TRP A 368 9.40 -13.84 -15.02
N LEU A 369 9.40 -14.60 -16.12
CA LEU A 369 10.52 -14.64 -17.05
C LEU A 369 10.71 -13.28 -17.74
N GLU A 370 9.63 -12.65 -18.21
CA GLU A 370 9.70 -11.31 -18.82
C GLU A 370 10.29 -10.29 -17.83
N TYR A 371 9.78 -10.29 -16.59
CA TYR A 371 10.25 -9.36 -15.56
C TYR A 371 11.72 -9.57 -15.22
N ALA A 372 12.15 -10.81 -15.09
CA ALA A 372 13.55 -11.14 -14.84
C ALA A 372 14.44 -10.75 -16.01
N ALA A 373 13.98 -10.93 -17.25
CA ALA A 373 14.71 -10.54 -18.44
C ALA A 373 14.87 -9.02 -18.58
N VAL A 374 13.85 -8.24 -18.18
CA VAL A 374 13.96 -6.78 -18.14
C VAL A 374 14.93 -6.32 -17.06
N LEU A 375 15.06 -7.06 -15.95
CA LEU A 375 15.82 -6.66 -14.77
C LEU A 375 17.18 -7.36 -14.62
N HIS A 376 17.58 -8.27 -15.53
CA HIS A 376 18.76 -9.12 -15.33
C HIS A 376 20.06 -8.32 -15.12
N ASP A 377 20.14 -7.17 -15.78
CA ASP A 377 21.34 -6.31 -15.82
C ASP A 377 21.29 -5.10 -14.87
N ILE A 378 20.26 -4.92 -14.04
CA ILE A 378 20.19 -3.76 -13.13
C ILE A 378 21.35 -3.70 -12.14
N GLY A 379 22.05 -4.81 -11.93
CA GLY A 379 23.21 -4.90 -11.05
C GLY A 379 24.44 -4.15 -11.57
N TYR A 380 24.49 -3.77 -12.85
CA TYR A 380 25.54 -2.89 -13.38
C TYR A 380 25.58 -1.53 -12.69
N LEU A 381 24.45 -1.07 -12.14
CA LEU A 381 24.39 0.14 -11.33
C LEU A 381 25.39 0.11 -10.15
N ILE A 382 25.61 -1.06 -9.55
CA ILE A 382 26.51 -1.24 -8.42
C ILE A 382 27.93 -1.54 -8.91
N ASN A 383 28.09 -2.60 -9.70
CA ASN A 383 29.39 -3.00 -10.24
C ASN A 383 29.22 -4.01 -11.39
N PRO A 384 29.99 -3.87 -12.51
CA PRO A 384 30.01 -4.85 -13.60
C PRO A 384 30.45 -6.25 -13.16
N ARG A 385 31.37 -6.32 -12.16
CA ARG A 385 31.79 -7.60 -11.61
C ARG A 385 30.66 -8.15 -10.73
N GLN A 386 30.22 -9.39 -11.02
CA GLN A 386 29.14 -10.07 -10.30
C GLN A 386 27.79 -9.34 -10.37
N HIS A 387 27.52 -8.53 -11.42
CA HIS A 387 26.24 -7.80 -11.57
C HIS A 387 25.00 -8.69 -11.39
N HIS A 388 25.05 -9.96 -11.76
CA HIS A 388 23.97 -10.91 -11.53
C HIS A 388 23.62 -11.10 -10.03
N LYS A 389 24.61 -11.00 -9.13
CA LYS A 389 24.35 -11.00 -7.68
C LYS A 389 23.81 -9.66 -7.19
N HIS A 390 24.33 -8.57 -7.77
CA HIS A 390 23.81 -7.23 -7.49
C HIS A 390 22.39 -7.05 -8.03
N ALA A 391 22.05 -7.64 -9.18
CA ALA A 391 20.69 -7.66 -9.71
C ALA A 391 19.74 -8.38 -8.73
N TYR A 392 20.12 -9.56 -8.23
CA TYR A 392 19.34 -10.24 -7.19
C TYR A 392 19.10 -9.34 -5.98
N TYR A 393 20.14 -8.72 -5.44
CA TYR A 393 20.02 -7.83 -4.28
C TYR A 393 19.09 -6.65 -4.55
N LEU A 394 19.26 -5.98 -5.70
CA LEU A 394 18.46 -4.83 -6.07
C LEU A 394 16.98 -5.21 -6.27
N ILE A 395 16.68 -6.32 -6.94
CA ILE A 395 15.31 -6.79 -7.16
C ILE A 395 14.67 -7.13 -5.82
N LYS A 396 15.33 -7.93 -4.99
CA LYS A 396 14.83 -8.39 -3.69
C LYS A 396 14.48 -7.24 -2.75
N ASN A 397 15.28 -6.18 -2.75
CA ASN A 397 15.13 -5.05 -1.84
C ASN A 397 14.42 -3.84 -2.50
N SER A 398 13.83 -4.02 -3.69
CA SER A 398 13.05 -2.98 -4.36
C SER A 398 11.56 -3.16 -4.12
N ASP A 399 10.86 -2.04 -3.95
CA ASP A 399 9.40 -2.01 -3.96
C ASP A 399 8.91 -2.07 -5.43
N ILE A 400 8.47 -3.24 -5.86
CA ILE A 400 7.90 -3.47 -7.19
C ILE A 400 6.39 -3.65 -7.03
N GLY A 401 5.65 -2.57 -7.16
CA GLY A 401 4.19 -2.61 -7.02
C GLY A 401 3.53 -3.65 -7.93
N GLY A 402 2.60 -4.41 -7.34
CA GLY A 402 1.88 -5.48 -8.05
C GLY A 402 2.53 -6.86 -7.97
N LEU A 403 3.74 -7.01 -7.39
CA LEU A 403 4.37 -8.29 -7.12
C LEU A 403 4.34 -8.61 -5.61
N THR A 404 4.08 -9.87 -5.27
CA THR A 404 4.21 -10.38 -3.90
C THR A 404 5.68 -10.59 -3.53
N ALA A 405 6.00 -10.73 -2.24
CA ALA A 405 7.35 -11.05 -1.78
C ALA A 405 7.89 -12.34 -2.40
N GLU A 406 7.03 -13.37 -2.55
CA GLU A 406 7.39 -14.64 -3.18
C GLU A 406 7.70 -14.47 -4.67
N GLU A 407 6.89 -13.68 -5.40
CA GLU A 407 7.14 -13.38 -6.81
C GLU A 407 8.42 -12.57 -7.01
N ILE A 408 8.69 -11.58 -6.14
CA ILE A 408 9.95 -10.81 -6.15
C ILE A 408 11.14 -11.75 -5.95
N GLU A 409 11.06 -12.67 -4.99
CA GLU A 409 12.12 -13.66 -4.74
C GLU A 409 12.35 -14.58 -5.96
N VAL A 410 11.27 -15.01 -6.61
CA VAL A 410 11.35 -15.84 -7.84
C VAL A 410 12.01 -15.05 -8.97
N VAL A 411 11.54 -13.82 -9.25
CA VAL A 411 12.10 -12.95 -10.31
C VAL A 411 13.57 -12.63 -10.04
N ALA A 412 13.91 -12.32 -8.78
CA ALA A 412 15.29 -12.05 -8.37
C ALA A 412 16.20 -13.25 -8.61
N ASN A 413 15.74 -14.46 -8.27
CA ASN A 413 16.51 -15.67 -8.52
C ASN A 413 16.65 -15.99 -10.02
N ILE A 414 15.61 -15.80 -10.83
CA ILE A 414 15.72 -15.99 -12.28
C ILE A 414 16.79 -15.04 -12.85
N ALA A 415 16.74 -13.76 -12.48
CA ALA A 415 17.72 -12.74 -12.89
C ALA A 415 19.14 -13.08 -12.37
N ARG A 416 19.28 -13.57 -11.12
CA ARG A 416 20.57 -13.98 -10.57
C ARG A 416 21.26 -15.07 -11.39
N TYR A 417 20.49 -16.01 -11.93
CA TYR A 417 21.03 -17.18 -12.60
C TYR A 417 21.05 -17.07 -14.14
N HIS A 418 20.88 -15.87 -14.71
CA HIS A 418 21.02 -15.66 -16.15
C HIS A 418 22.44 -15.98 -16.65
N ARG A 419 23.44 -15.99 -15.76
CA ARG A 419 24.84 -16.34 -16.08
C ARG A 419 25.56 -17.00 -14.92
N ARG A 420 26.80 -17.48 -15.16
CA ARG A 420 27.65 -18.13 -14.14
C ARG A 420 27.05 -19.41 -13.58
N SER A 421 26.85 -19.45 -12.26
CA SER A 421 26.43 -20.65 -11.54
C SER A 421 24.99 -21.05 -11.83
N MET A 422 24.69 -22.34 -11.74
CA MET A 422 23.31 -22.85 -11.72
C MET A 422 22.70 -22.68 -10.30
N PRO A 423 21.36 -22.66 -10.19
CA PRO A 423 20.69 -22.65 -8.89
C PRO A 423 21.09 -23.86 -8.04
N ALA A 424 21.51 -23.62 -6.80
CA ALA A 424 21.94 -24.68 -5.87
C ALA A 424 21.34 -24.45 -4.48
N ALA A 425 21.08 -25.54 -3.75
CA ALA A 425 20.45 -25.50 -2.42
C ALA A 425 21.24 -24.71 -1.36
N LYS A 426 22.53 -24.50 -1.58
CA LYS A 426 23.40 -23.68 -0.71
C LYS A 426 23.26 -22.17 -0.93
N HIS A 427 22.51 -21.75 -1.95
CA HIS A 427 22.33 -20.34 -2.25
C HIS A 427 21.14 -19.77 -1.46
N GLU A 428 21.44 -18.77 -0.64
CA GLU A 428 20.42 -18.00 0.10
C GLU A 428 19.32 -17.50 -0.83
N GLY A 429 18.07 -17.47 -0.35
CA GLY A 429 16.88 -17.10 -1.11
C GLY A 429 16.37 -18.21 -2.02
N TYR A 430 17.24 -18.87 -2.80
CA TYR A 430 16.84 -20.05 -3.56
C TYR A 430 16.55 -21.25 -2.66
N ALA A 431 17.31 -21.43 -1.58
CA ALA A 431 17.13 -22.51 -0.61
C ALA A 431 15.73 -22.48 0.04
N ASP A 432 15.16 -21.29 0.23
CA ASP A 432 13.90 -21.08 0.93
C ASP A 432 12.66 -21.25 0.04
N LEU A 433 12.85 -21.33 -1.29
CA LEU A 433 11.75 -21.55 -2.22
C LEU A 433 11.16 -22.96 -2.09
N SER A 434 9.87 -23.07 -2.37
CA SER A 434 9.20 -24.39 -2.47
C SER A 434 9.79 -25.24 -3.59
N VAL A 435 9.61 -26.56 -3.53
CA VAL A 435 10.09 -27.50 -4.56
C VAL A 435 9.59 -27.12 -5.96
N LYS A 436 8.31 -26.71 -6.04
CA LYS A 436 7.70 -26.24 -7.29
C LYS A 436 8.41 -25.01 -7.83
N LEU A 437 8.63 -24.01 -7.01
CA LEU A 437 9.27 -22.75 -7.40
C LEU A 437 10.76 -22.95 -7.73
N LYS A 438 11.46 -23.83 -7.01
CA LYS A 438 12.84 -24.22 -7.36
C LYS A 438 12.93 -24.79 -8.78
N ARG A 439 11.98 -25.66 -9.16
CA ARG A 439 11.89 -26.19 -10.54
C ARG A 439 11.63 -25.06 -11.53
N THR A 440 10.66 -24.18 -11.24
CA THR A 440 10.32 -23.04 -12.08
C THR A 440 11.53 -22.12 -12.31
N VAL A 441 12.24 -21.72 -11.26
CA VAL A 441 13.44 -20.88 -11.35
C VAL A 441 14.52 -21.54 -12.22
N ARG A 442 14.74 -22.86 -12.08
CA ARG A 442 15.74 -23.57 -12.91
C ARG A 442 15.41 -23.54 -14.39
N ILE A 443 14.14 -23.73 -14.74
CA ILE A 443 13.67 -23.69 -16.12
C ILE A 443 13.78 -22.26 -16.67
N LEU A 444 13.21 -21.27 -15.96
CA LEU A 444 13.16 -19.90 -16.45
C LEU A 444 14.55 -19.25 -16.52
N SER A 445 15.44 -19.55 -15.59
CA SER A 445 16.83 -19.06 -15.67
C SER A 445 17.60 -19.70 -16.83
N ALA A 446 17.32 -20.96 -17.19
CA ALA A 446 17.92 -21.57 -18.38
C ALA A 446 17.45 -20.89 -19.68
N LEU A 447 16.13 -20.59 -19.77
CA LEU A 447 15.59 -19.85 -20.92
C LEU A 447 16.20 -18.45 -21.02
N LEU A 448 16.32 -17.74 -19.87
CA LEU A 448 16.93 -16.41 -19.85
C LEU A 448 18.41 -16.45 -20.28
N ARG A 449 19.16 -17.46 -19.85
CA ARG A 449 20.57 -17.64 -20.26
C ARG A 449 20.72 -17.76 -21.77
N VAL A 450 19.84 -18.49 -22.42
CA VAL A 450 19.87 -18.64 -23.88
C VAL A 450 19.44 -17.34 -24.56
N ALA A 451 18.52 -16.60 -23.99
CA ALA A 451 18.04 -15.34 -24.55
C ALA A 451 19.07 -14.20 -24.43
N ASP A 452 19.95 -14.23 -23.42
CA ASP A 452 20.99 -13.24 -23.15
C ASP A 452 22.35 -13.57 -23.82
N ALA A 453 22.53 -14.79 -24.35
CA ALA A 453 23.75 -15.23 -25.01
C ALA A 453 23.86 -14.72 -26.44
#